data_dd771122479f6e53d5e29d567c8aa2e7
#
_entry.id   dd771122479f6e53d5e29d567c8aa2e7
#
_cell.length_a   1.000
_cell.length_b   1.000
_cell.length_c   1.000
_cell.angle_alpha   90.00
_cell.angle_beta   90.00
_cell.angle_gamma   90.00
#
_symmetry.space_group_name_H-M   'P 1'
#
loop_
_entity.id
_entity.type
_entity.pdbx_description
1 polymer ?
#
loop_
_entity_poly.entity_id
_entity_poly.type
_entity_poly.pdbx_seq_one_letter_code
_entity_poly.pdbx_strand_id
1 'polypeptide(L)'
;MRKLVNLSSNFTKKTRLKGNIKFVIIHYTGMQSEIESINRLKNPRSKVSCHYLINRKGKIIQMVKDNKVAWHAGRSKWKKYTNLNDRSIGIELVNKGHKFGYQKFSIKQINSLIILCKSLKKKYSIKQENFLGHSDIAPLRKIDPGEKFPWKKLSSYKFGHWFKSNFEVDRKRLQNTRRVFFKNLYKLGYRYFNVYKKNSNDKKVIKSFQRRYSPYNVTGKIDKKTLKISHFLAIN
;
A
#
# COMPACT_ATOMS: atom_id res chain seq x y z
N MET A 1 -6.92 -6.15 -22.01
CA MET A 1 -6.09 -5.04 -21.49
C MET A 1 -4.74 -5.05 -22.19
N ARG A 2 -4.45 -4.03 -22.99
CA ARG A 2 -3.16 -3.89 -23.70
C ARG A 2 -2.09 -3.43 -22.70
N LYS A 3 -1.04 -4.23 -22.50
CA LYS A 3 0.12 -3.88 -21.68
C LYS A 3 1.32 -3.67 -22.60
N LEU A 4 2.12 -2.67 -22.30
CA LEU A 4 3.45 -2.57 -22.89
C LEU A 4 4.44 -3.36 -22.05
N VAL A 5 5.45 -3.90 -22.70
CA VAL A 5 6.53 -4.63 -22.03
C VAL A 5 7.80 -3.77 -22.11
N ASN A 6 8.38 -3.45 -20.95
CA ASN A 6 9.65 -2.75 -20.81
C ASN A 6 10.39 -3.33 -19.60
N LEU A 7 11.03 -4.48 -19.79
CA LEU A 7 11.54 -5.30 -18.69
C LEU A 7 12.73 -4.66 -17.99
N SER A 8 12.73 -4.76 -16.66
CA SER A 8 13.83 -4.48 -15.76
C SER A 8 14.61 -5.78 -15.50
N SER A 9 15.92 -5.69 -15.29
CA SER A 9 16.76 -6.80 -14.81
C SER A 9 16.76 -6.95 -13.28
N ASN A 10 16.15 -5.98 -12.55
CA ASN A 10 16.15 -5.94 -11.09
C ASN A 10 15.08 -6.88 -10.51
N PHE A 11 15.35 -8.17 -10.51
CA PHE A 11 14.46 -9.17 -9.89
C PHE A 11 15.27 -10.39 -9.44
N THR A 12 14.73 -11.12 -8.49
CA THR A 12 15.31 -12.40 -8.08
C THR A 12 15.04 -13.45 -9.16
N LYS A 13 16.11 -14.10 -9.66
CA LYS A 13 16.03 -15.10 -10.74
C LYS A 13 15.09 -16.27 -10.42
N LYS A 14 14.97 -16.65 -9.13
CA LYS A 14 14.06 -17.71 -8.68
C LYS A 14 12.63 -17.44 -9.12
N THR A 15 11.99 -18.42 -9.70
CA THR A 15 10.57 -18.37 -10.06
C THR A 15 9.71 -18.69 -8.84
N ARG A 16 8.67 -17.91 -8.62
CA ARG A 16 7.69 -18.17 -7.56
C ARG A 16 6.42 -18.82 -8.09
N LEU A 17 5.83 -19.70 -7.31
CA LEU A 17 4.56 -20.35 -7.64
C LEU A 17 3.40 -19.34 -7.58
N LYS A 18 2.38 -19.57 -8.40
CA LYS A 18 1.16 -18.73 -8.46
C LYS A 18 0.51 -18.58 -7.08
N GLY A 19 0.40 -19.66 -6.30
CA GLY A 19 -0.19 -19.65 -4.95
C GLY A 19 0.60 -18.85 -3.90
N ASN A 20 1.83 -18.44 -4.20
CA ASN A 20 2.63 -17.60 -3.32
C ASN A 20 2.26 -16.12 -3.43
N ILE A 21 1.59 -15.68 -4.51
CA ILE A 21 1.19 -14.30 -4.71
C ILE A 21 -0.11 -14.04 -3.96
N LYS A 22 -0.01 -13.34 -2.83
CA LYS A 22 -1.12 -13.10 -1.88
C LYS A 22 -1.50 -11.63 -1.75
N PHE A 23 -0.61 -10.71 -2.16
CA PHE A 23 -0.77 -9.28 -1.93
C PHE A 23 -0.56 -8.46 -3.22
N VAL A 24 -1.20 -7.31 -3.29
CA VAL A 24 -0.85 -6.20 -4.19
C VAL A 24 -0.39 -5.06 -3.31
N ILE A 25 0.81 -4.52 -3.60
CA ILE A 25 1.35 -3.35 -2.91
C ILE A 25 1.39 -2.17 -3.88
N ILE A 26 0.73 -1.10 -3.47
CA ILE A 26 0.63 0.14 -4.25
C ILE A 26 1.70 1.11 -3.78
N HIS A 27 2.40 1.69 -4.76
CA HIS A 27 3.47 2.66 -4.60
C HIS A 27 3.21 3.91 -5.43
N TYR A 28 3.99 4.94 -5.19
CA TYR A 28 4.27 5.99 -6.17
C TYR A 28 5.78 6.06 -6.45
N THR A 29 6.16 6.47 -7.66
CA THR A 29 7.57 6.47 -8.08
C THR A 29 8.44 7.47 -7.31
N GLY A 30 7.90 8.62 -6.89
CA GLY A 30 8.65 9.65 -6.18
C GLY A 30 9.79 10.24 -7.01
N MET A 31 9.60 10.37 -8.33
CA MET A 31 10.53 10.92 -9.31
C MET A 31 9.91 12.09 -10.03
N GLN A 32 10.73 13.02 -10.56
CA GLN A 32 10.25 14.23 -11.20
C GLN A 32 9.51 13.95 -12.52
N SER A 33 9.91 12.87 -13.24
CA SER A 33 9.34 12.49 -14.52
C SER A 33 9.06 10.98 -14.65
N GLU A 34 8.27 10.61 -15.68
CA GLU A 34 8.05 9.22 -16.07
C GLU A 34 9.34 8.55 -16.55
N ILE A 35 10.15 9.29 -17.33
CA ILE A 35 11.43 8.80 -17.89
C ILE A 35 12.40 8.46 -16.75
N GLU A 36 12.56 9.36 -15.77
CA GLU A 36 13.38 9.09 -14.59
C GLU A 36 12.88 7.87 -13.80
N SER A 37 11.55 7.73 -13.66
CA SER A 37 10.95 6.58 -12.98
C SER A 37 11.30 5.27 -13.67
N ILE A 38 11.16 5.20 -15.00
CA ILE A 38 11.49 4.04 -15.81
C ILE A 38 12.99 3.73 -15.73
N ASN A 39 13.83 4.74 -15.90
CA ASN A 39 15.29 4.59 -15.86
C ASN A 39 15.75 4.06 -14.51
N ARG A 40 15.23 4.60 -13.41
CA ARG A 40 15.54 4.11 -12.06
C ARG A 40 15.11 2.67 -11.85
N LEU A 41 13.91 2.29 -12.27
CA LEU A 41 13.39 0.93 -12.10
C LEU A 41 14.12 -0.11 -12.97
N LYS A 42 14.80 0.33 -14.03
CA LYS A 42 15.61 -0.52 -14.91
C LYS A 42 17.09 -0.54 -14.53
N ASN A 43 17.60 0.51 -13.89
CA ASN A 43 19.03 0.61 -13.55
C ASN A 43 19.42 -0.45 -12.51
N PRO A 44 20.34 -1.39 -12.81
CA PRO A 44 20.77 -2.42 -11.87
C PRO A 44 21.35 -1.87 -10.56
N ARG A 45 22.03 -0.72 -10.62
CA ARG A 45 22.62 -0.06 -9.44
C ARG A 45 21.56 0.45 -8.45
N SER A 46 20.33 0.70 -8.90
CA SER A 46 19.23 1.19 -8.04
C SER A 46 18.71 0.15 -7.06
N LYS A 47 18.86 -1.14 -7.37
CA LYS A 47 18.37 -2.30 -6.60
C LYS A 47 16.88 -2.17 -6.24
N VAL A 48 16.09 -1.54 -7.11
CA VAL A 48 14.62 -1.42 -6.97
C VAL A 48 13.95 -1.76 -8.30
N SER A 49 12.74 -2.29 -8.24
CA SER A 49 11.90 -2.57 -9.40
C SER A 49 10.44 -2.71 -9.00
N CYS A 50 9.54 -2.86 -9.95
CA CYS A 50 8.14 -3.20 -9.73
C CYS A 50 7.67 -4.16 -10.81
N HIS A 51 6.50 -4.80 -10.60
CA HIS A 51 5.92 -5.64 -11.63
C HIS A 51 5.23 -4.80 -12.70
N TYR A 52 4.56 -3.74 -12.28
CA TYR A 52 3.83 -2.82 -13.16
C TYR A 52 4.09 -1.37 -12.81
N LEU A 53 4.26 -0.57 -13.83
CA LEU A 53 4.26 0.90 -13.76
C LEU A 53 3.01 1.41 -14.48
N ILE A 54 2.29 2.36 -13.87
CA ILE A 54 1.15 3.03 -14.52
C ILE A 54 1.47 4.53 -14.60
N ASN A 55 1.54 5.05 -15.82
CA ASN A 55 1.82 6.45 -16.02
C ASN A 55 0.58 7.33 -15.83
N ARG A 56 0.74 8.66 -15.83
CA ARG A 56 -0.34 9.60 -15.61
C ARG A 56 -1.42 9.58 -16.70
N LYS A 57 -1.08 9.10 -17.92
CA LYS A 57 -2.03 8.89 -19.03
C LYS A 57 -2.79 7.56 -18.92
N GLY A 58 -2.51 6.75 -17.89
CA GLY A 58 -3.14 5.45 -17.65
C GLY A 58 -2.51 4.29 -18.43
N LYS A 59 -1.35 4.48 -19.07
CA LYS A 59 -0.65 3.43 -19.77
C LYS A 59 -0.03 2.45 -18.76
N ILE A 60 -0.29 1.16 -18.92
CA ILE A 60 0.26 0.12 -18.06
C ILE A 60 1.49 -0.48 -18.71
N ILE A 61 2.60 -0.47 -18.00
CA ILE A 61 3.90 -1.00 -18.44
C ILE A 61 4.28 -2.15 -17.52
N GLN A 62 4.53 -3.32 -18.07
CA GLN A 62 5.06 -4.45 -17.32
C GLN A 62 6.58 -4.36 -17.26
N MET A 63 7.12 -4.25 -16.05
CA MET A 63 8.55 -4.10 -15.77
C MET A 63 9.20 -5.42 -15.32
N VAL A 64 8.48 -6.25 -14.57
CA VAL A 64 8.92 -7.58 -14.15
C VAL A 64 7.77 -8.57 -14.36
N LYS A 65 8.08 -9.78 -14.83
CA LYS A 65 7.07 -10.85 -14.99
C LYS A 65 6.50 -11.25 -13.63
N ASP A 66 5.20 -11.54 -13.55
CA ASP A 66 4.51 -11.85 -12.29
C ASP A 66 5.12 -13.04 -11.52
N ASN A 67 5.66 -14.03 -12.24
CA ASN A 67 6.29 -15.21 -11.64
C ASN A 67 7.73 -14.96 -11.16
N LYS A 68 8.27 -13.76 -11.33
CA LYS A 68 9.55 -13.32 -10.77
C LYS A 68 9.32 -12.41 -9.56
N VAL A 69 10.33 -12.25 -8.73
CA VAL A 69 10.25 -11.44 -7.52
C VAL A 69 10.85 -10.06 -7.78
N ALA A 70 10.00 -9.05 -7.99
CA ALA A 70 10.45 -7.67 -8.10
C ALA A 70 10.84 -7.10 -6.72
N TRP A 71 11.78 -6.15 -6.69
CA TRP A 71 12.32 -5.56 -5.47
C TRP A 71 11.64 -4.23 -5.15
N HIS A 72 10.40 -4.27 -4.62
CA HIS A 72 9.59 -3.08 -4.35
C HIS A 72 9.21 -2.87 -2.89
N ALA A 73 9.00 -3.95 -2.12
CA ALA A 73 8.55 -3.88 -0.74
C ALA A 73 9.70 -3.74 0.27
N GLY A 74 10.86 -4.33 -0.04
CA GLY A 74 12.02 -4.36 0.85
C GLY A 74 11.67 -4.90 2.23
N ARG A 75 12.38 -4.42 3.25
CA ARG A 75 12.11 -4.81 4.66
C ARG A 75 10.71 -4.34 5.07
N SER A 76 9.78 -5.28 5.20
CA SER A 76 8.36 -5.05 5.40
C SER A 76 7.72 -6.14 6.26
N LYS A 77 6.60 -5.82 6.94
CA LYS A 77 5.83 -6.78 7.76
C LYS A 77 4.34 -6.50 7.63
N TRP A 78 3.55 -7.56 7.47
CA TRP A 78 2.09 -7.51 7.51
C TRP A 78 1.51 -8.83 8.02
N LYS A 79 0.66 -8.80 9.03
CA LYS A 79 0.20 -10.02 9.73
C LYS A 79 1.43 -10.88 10.12
N LYS A 80 1.49 -12.14 9.70
CA LYS A 80 2.62 -13.05 9.92
C LYS A 80 3.72 -12.97 8.84
N TYR A 81 3.51 -12.19 7.78
CA TYR A 81 4.44 -12.15 6.66
C TYR A 81 5.51 -11.08 6.84
N THR A 82 6.73 -11.42 6.48
CA THR A 82 7.89 -10.54 6.41
C THR A 82 8.44 -10.51 5.00
N ASN A 83 9.17 -9.45 4.61
CA ASN A 83 9.82 -9.33 3.30
C ASN A 83 8.85 -9.63 2.13
N LEU A 84 7.78 -8.83 2.03
CA LEU A 84 6.63 -9.11 1.17
C LEU A 84 6.94 -9.16 -0.34
N ASN A 85 8.17 -8.89 -0.80
CA ASN A 85 8.55 -9.04 -2.22
C ASN A 85 8.13 -10.41 -2.79
N ASP A 86 8.41 -11.51 -2.04
CA ASP A 86 8.12 -12.87 -2.49
C ASP A 86 6.62 -13.18 -2.59
N ARG A 87 5.80 -12.41 -1.90
CA ARG A 87 4.36 -12.67 -1.72
C ARG A 87 3.44 -11.66 -2.40
N SER A 88 4.01 -10.69 -3.13
CA SER A 88 3.22 -9.58 -3.67
C SER A 88 3.53 -9.24 -5.12
N ILE A 89 2.58 -8.54 -5.74
CA ILE A 89 2.75 -7.79 -6.96
C ILE A 89 2.90 -6.31 -6.57
N GLY A 90 4.02 -5.68 -6.92
CA GLY A 90 4.24 -4.25 -6.74
C GLY A 90 3.76 -3.45 -7.95
N ILE A 91 2.96 -2.42 -7.71
CA ILE A 91 2.46 -1.50 -8.73
C ILE A 91 2.90 -0.09 -8.39
N GLU A 92 3.70 0.50 -9.25
CA GLU A 92 4.16 1.88 -9.18
C GLU A 92 3.26 2.81 -9.99
N LEU A 93 2.83 3.91 -9.38
CA LEU A 93 2.10 4.97 -10.06
C LEU A 93 3.03 6.16 -10.26
N VAL A 94 3.20 6.62 -11.51
CA VAL A 94 4.03 7.80 -11.78
C VAL A 94 3.46 9.01 -11.06
N ASN A 95 4.20 9.52 -10.09
CA ASN A 95 3.85 10.68 -9.28
C ASN A 95 5.13 11.25 -8.67
N LYS A 96 5.24 12.57 -8.59
CA LYS A 96 6.40 13.27 -8.03
C LYS A 96 6.67 12.91 -6.57
N GLY A 97 5.62 12.52 -5.83
CA GLY A 97 5.73 12.16 -4.42
C GLY A 97 6.07 13.37 -3.53
N HIS A 98 6.13 13.15 -2.24
CA HIS A 98 6.28 14.21 -1.24
C HIS A 98 7.54 15.05 -1.40
N LYS A 99 8.61 14.45 -1.96
CA LYS A 99 9.88 15.15 -2.14
C LYS A 99 9.85 16.20 -3.26
N PHE A 100 9.10 15.95 -4.35
CA PHE A 100 9.15 16.74 -5.57
C PHE A 100 7.79 17.35 -5.96
N GLY A 101 6.91 17.58 -4.98
CA GLY A 101 5.58 18.14 -5.22
C GLY A 101 4.51 17.07 -5.45
N TYR A 102 4.08 16.44 -4.35
CA TYR A 102 3.08 15.37 -4.34
C TYR A 102 1.76 15.81 -4.96
N GLN A 103 1.32 15.09 -5.99
CA GLN A 103 0.15 15.40 -6.80
C GLN A 103 -1.01 14.44 -6.54
N LYS A 104 -2.24 14.85 -6.85
CA LYS A 104 -3.36 13.93 -7.01
C LYS A 104 -3.07 12.96 -8.16
N PHE A 105 -3.52 11.72 -8.03
CA PHE A 105 -3.45 10.73 -9.11
C PHE A 105 -4.50 11.04 -10.18
N SER A 106 -4.14 10.90 -11.47
CA SER A 106 -5.08 11.18 -12.54
C SER A 106 -6.21 10.15 -12.60
N ILE A 107 -7.38 10.55 -13.10
CA ILE A 107 -8.52 9.65 -13.27
C ILE A 107 -8.14 8.47 -14.18
N LYS A 108 -7.44 8.74 -15.30
CA LYS A 108 -6.96 7.71 -16.24
C LYS A 108 -6.05 6.69 -15.55
N GLN A 109 -5.14 7.16 -14.70
CA GLN A 109 -4.21 6.33 -13.92
C GLN A 109 -4.96 5.42 -12.93
N ILE A 110 -5.92 5.96 -12.19
CA ILE A 110 -6.72 5.18 -11.22
C ILE A 110 -7.64 4.17 -11.92
N ASN A 111 -8.25 4.54 -13.05
CA ASN A 111 -9.06 3.59 -13.82
C ASN A 111 -8.22 2.42 -14.35
N SER A 112 -7.02 2.67 -14.84
CA SER A 112 -6.08 1.62 -15.27
C SER A 112 -5.62 0.75 -14.10
N LEU A 113 -5.39 1.34 -12.94
CA LEU A 113 -5.09 0.59 -11.71
C LEU A 113 -6.23 -0.36 -11.33
N ILE A 114 -7.48 0.12 -11.38
CA ILE A 114 -8.68 -0.69 -11.08
C ILE A 114 -8.77 -1.88 -12.05
N ILE A 115 -8.58 -1.66 -13.35
CA ILE A 115 -8.59 -2.71 -14.36
C ILE A 115 -7.49 -3.75 -14.09
N LEU A 116 -6.26 -3.30 -13.80
CA LEU A 116 -5.15 -4.17 -13.46
C LEU A 116 -5.42 -4.96 -12.18
N CYS A 117 -5.92 -4.31 -11.13
CA CYS A 117 -6.25 -4.96 -9.86
C CYS A 117 -7.36 -6.01 -10.03
N LYS A 118 -8.38 -5.78 -10.86
CA LYS A 118 -9.42 -6.79 -11.20
C LYS A 118 -8.78 -8.05 -11.81
N SER A 119 -7.91 -7.86 -12.80
CA SER A 119 -7.18 -8.96 -13.45
C SER A 119 -6.30 -9.75 -12.46
N LEU A 120 -5.52 -9.05 -11.63
CA LEU A 120 -4.65 -9.67 -10.64
C LEU A 120 -5.43 -10.41 -9.55
N LYS A 121 -6.53 -9.81 -9.06
CA LYS A 121 -7.42 -10.41 -8.06
C LYS A 121 -7.99 -11.73 -8.57
N LYS A 122 -8.50 -11.75 -9.82
CA LYS A 122 -9.02 -12.97 -10.45
C LYS A 122 -7.90 -14.00 -10.65
N LYS A 123 -6.76 -13.60 -11.21
CA LYS A 123 -5.65 -14.49 -11.57
C LYS A 123 -5.02 -15.18 -10.36
N TYR A 124 -4.89 -14.48 -9.22
CA TYR A 124 -4.17 -14.96 -8.04
C TYR A 124 -5.07 -15.17 -6.81
N SER A 125 -6.39 -15.05 -6.96
CA SER A 125 -7.35 -15.19 -5.85
C SER A 125 -7.00 -14.28 -4.65
N ILE A 126 -6.57 -13.04 -4.94
CA ILE A 126 -6.11 -12.11 -3.90
C ILE A 126 -7.31 -11.63 -3.09
N LYS A 127 -7.27 -11.80 -1.77
CA LYS A 127 -8.33 -11.34 -0.87
C LYS A 127 -8.40 -9.81 -0.84
N GLN A 128 -9.59 -9.27 -0.58
CA GLN A 128 -9.84 -7.82 -0.54
C GLN A 128 -8.87 -7.08 0.39
N GLU A 129 -8.66 -7.60 1.59
CA GLU A 129 -7.79 -6.99 2.61
C GLU A 129 -6.30 -6.96 2.24
N ASN A 130 -5.91 -7.68 1.19
CA ASN A 130 -4.51 -7.83 0.77
C ASN A 130 -4.09 -6.82 -0.31
N PHE A 131 -4.91 -5.80 -0.58
CA PHE A 131 -4.52 -4.63 -1.37
C PHE A 131 -4.04 -3.53 -0.42
N LEU A 132 -2.74 -3.31 -0.37
CA LEU A 132 -2.06 -2.51 0.65
C LEU A 132 -1.22 -1.39 0.02
N GLY A 133 -0.98 -0.33 0.79
CA GLY A 133 0.04 0.66 0.48
C GLY A 133 1.40 0.24 1.02
N HIS A 134 2.47 0.78 0.44
CA HIS A 134 3.81 0.52 0.97
C HIS A 134 3.96 1.01 2.41
N SER A 135 3.36 2.14 2.74
CA SER A 135 3.33 2.66 4.11
C SER A 135 2.62 1.74 5.10
N ASP A 136 1.62 0.95 4.66
CA ASP A 136 0.93 0.00 5.54
C ASP A 136 1.89 -1.10 6.04
N ILE A 137 2.77 -1.57 5.16
CA ILE A 137 3.68 -2.71 5.42
C ILE A 137 5.07 -2.28 5.89
N ALA A 138 5.43 -1.01 5.73
CA ALA A 138 6.74 -0.45 6.10
C ALA A 138 6.63 0.98 6.68
N PRO A 139 5.78 1.22 7.71
CA PRO A 139 5.41 2.55 8.18
C PRO A 139 6.58 3.38 8.71
N LEU A 140 7.68 2.74 9.11
CA LEU A 140 8.83 3.44 9.68
C LEU A 140 9.69 4.16 8.64
N ARG A 141 9.63 3.73 7.37
CA ARG A 141 10.51 4.20 6.30
C ARG A 141 9.79 4.65 5.03
N LYS A 142 8.49 4.37 4.91
CA LYS A 142 7.70 4.62 3.69
C LYS A 142 6.42 5.39 3.97
N ILE A 143 6.07 6.23 3.02
CA ILE A 143 4.87 7.08 3.07
C ILE A 143 3.96 6.87 1.85
N ASP A 144 4.47 6.24 0.78
CA ASP A 144 3.72 5.93 -0.43
C ASP A 144 2.62 4.88 -0.20
N PRO A 145 1.50 4.92 -0.92
CA PRO A 145 1.14 5.88 -1.96
C PRO A 145 0.66 7.26 -1.44
N GLY A 146 0.65 7.50 -0.13
CA GLY A 146 0.35 8.77 0.50
C GLY A 146 -1.15 9.07 0.66
N GLU A 147 -1.45 10.23 1.27
CA GLU A 147 -2.80 10.63 1.66
C GLU A 147 -3.69 11.06 0.48
N LYS A 148 -3.10 11.47 -0.69
CA LYS A 148 -3.90 11.80 -1.89
C LYS A 148 -4.31 10.56 -2.69
N PHE A 149 -3.91 9.34 -2.26
CA PHE A 149 -4.32 8.11 -2.93
C PHE A 149 -5.78 7.75 -2.58
N PRO A 150 -6.65 7.47 -3.57
CA PRO A 150 -8.09 7.37 -3.37
C PRO A 150 -8.54 6.00 -2.84
N TRP A 151 -8.09 5.60 -1.64
CA TRP A 151 -8.42 4.30 -1.03
C TRP A 151 -9.92 4.02 -0.94
N LYS A 152 -10.76 5.05 -0.61
CA LYS A 152 -12.22 4.93 -0.57
C LYS A 152 -12.76 4.45 -1.92
N LYS A 153 -12.29 5.04 -3.03
CA LYS A 153 -12.67 4.63 -4.39
C LYS A 153 -12.20 3.20 -4.70
N LEU A 154 -11.00 2.81 -4.30
CA LEU A 154 -10.51 1.44 -4.54
C LEU A 154 -11.35 0.39 -3.77
N SER A 155 -11.75 0.71 -2.55
CA SER A 155 -12.56 -0.20 -1.71
C SER A 155 -13.95 -0.48 -2.29
N SER A 156 -14.57 0.46 -3.02
CA SER A 156 -15.85 0.21 -3.70
C SER A 156 -15.74 -0.84 -4.82
N TYR A 157 -14.52 -1.07 -5.34
CA TYR A 157 -14.20 -2.17 -6.25
C TYR A 157 -13.67 -3.42 -5.54
N LYS A 158 -13.79 -3.50 -4.21
CA LYS A 158 -13.28 -4.61 -3.38
C LYS A 158 -11.74 -4.74 -3.44
N PHE A 159 -11.02 -3.59 -3.45
CA PHE A 159 -9.56 -3.50 -3.31
C PHE A 159 -9.20 -2.71 -2.07
N GLY A 160 -8.91 -3.44 -0.98
CA GLY A 160 -8.75 -2.91 0.37
C GLY A 160 -10.07 -2.69 1.10
N HIS A 161 -9.98 -2.62 2.41
CA HIS A 161 -11.12 -2.28 3.26
C HIS A 161 -11.29 -0.77 3.40
N TRP A 162 -12.53 -0.35 3.64
CA TRP A 162 -12.90 0.99 4.05
C TRP A 162 -14.02 0.92 5.08
N PHE A 163 -14.21 1.96 5.85
CA PHE A 163 -15.25 2.08 6.85
C PHE A 163 -16.52 2.75 6.27
N LYS A 164 -17.66 2.47 6.86
CA LYS A 164 -18.93 3.19 6.56
C LYS A 164 -18.91 4.55 7.25
N SER A 165 -19.53 5.59 6.64
CA SER A 165 -19.54 6.95 7.19
C SER A 165 -20.31 7.07 8.53
N ASN A 166 -21.37 6.30 8.68
CA ASN A 166 -22.36 6.40 9.79
C ASN A 166 -22.20 5.23 10.77
N PHE A 167 -20.97 4.87 11.16
CA PHE A 167 -20.78 3.85 12.18
C PHE A 167 -20.70 4.46 13.58
N GLU A 168 -21.39 3.84 14.53
CA GLU A 168 -21.27 4.17 15.94
C GLU A 168 -20.33 3.20 16.65
N VAL A 169 -19.69 3.68 17.70
CA VAL A 169 -18.81 2.88 18.56
C VAL A 169 -19.19 3.19 20.00
N ASP A 170 -19.46 2.15 20.75
CA ASP A 170 -19.72 2.24 22.18
C ASP A 170 -18.56 2.96 22.90
N ARG A 171 -18.88 4.04 23.63
CA ARG A 171 -17.91 4.85 24.36
C ARG A 171 -17.16 4.06 25.42
N LYS A 172 -17.78 3.09 26.06
CA LYS A 172 -17.14 2.23 27.07
C LYS A 172 -15.96 1.42 26.50
N ARG A 173 -16.02 1.06 25.20
CA ARG A 173 -14.96 0.33 24.50
C ARG A 173 -13.75 1.20 24.11
N LEU A 174 -13.82 2.51 24.35
CA LEU A 174 -12.74 3.47 23.96
C LEU A 174 -11.81 3.81 25.15
N GLN A 175 -11.99 3.21 26.32
CA GLN A 175 -11.05 3.34 27.43
C GLN A 175 -9.67 2.80 27.03
N ASN A 176 -8.59 3.34 27.60
CA ASN A 176 -7.20 3.01 27.21
C ASN A 176 -6.94 3.18 25.71
N THR A 177 -7.25 4.35 25.18
CA THR A 177 -7.21 4.73 23.75
C THR A 177 -6.03 4.17 22.96
N ARG A 178 -4.80 4.29 23.49
CA ARG A 178 -3.60 3.78 22.82
C ARG A 178 -3.62 2.25 22.69
N ARG A 179 -3.88 1.54 23.78
CA ARG A 179 -3.89 0.07 23.82
C ARG A 179 -4.96 -0.49 22.90
N VAL A 180 -6.16 0.07 22.90
CA VAL A 180 -7.28 -0.31 22.03
C VAL A 180 -6.90 -0.08 20.57
N PHE A 181 -6.37 1.09 20.22
CA PHE A 181 -5.94 1.41 18.86
C PHE A 181 -4.92 0.41 18.33
N PHE A 182 -3.85 0.15 19.07
CA PHE A 182 -2.81 -0.78 18.61
C PHE A 182 -3.25 -2.24 18.61
N LYS A 183 -4.16 -2.67 19.49
CA LYS A 183 -4.84 -3.97 19.36
C LYS A 183 -5.61 -4.08 18.04
N ASN A 184 -6.36 -3.05 17.67
CA ASN A 184 -7.09 -3.00 16.42
C ASN A 184 -6.14 -3.06 15.21
N LEU A 185 -5.07 -2.28 15.23
CA LEU A 185 -4.06 -2.31 14.17
C LEU A 185 -3.38 -3.67 14.04
N TYR A 186 -3.10 -4.33 15.15
CA TYR A 186 -2.52 -5.68 15.14
C TYR A 186 -3.44 -6.70 14.46
N LYS A 187 -4.74 -6.64 14.76
CA LYS A 187 -5.77 -7.49 14.11
C LYS A 187 -5.84 -7.22 12.60
N LEU A 188 -5.80 -5.95 12.19
CA LEU A 188 -5.79 -5.57 10.77
C LEU A 188 -4.54 -6.08 10.02
N GLY A 189 -3.41 -6.14 10.70
CA GLY A 189 -2.17 -6.63 10.09
C GLY A 189 -0.97 -5.72 10.25
N TYR A 190 -1.13 -4.49 10.73
CA TYR A 190 -0.02 -3.58 11.00
C TYR A 190 0.96 -4.16 12.03
N ARG A 191 2.24 -3.81 11.85
CA ARG A 191 3.35 -4.24 12.72
C ARG A 191 4.24 -3.04 13.03
N TYR A 192 5.40 -3.26 13.67
CA TYR A 192 6.38 -2.25 14.06
C TYR A 192 5.99 -1.40 15.27
N PHE A 193 5.12 -1.89 16.14
CA PHE A 193 4.76 -1.28 17.43
C PHE A 193 4.63 -2.37 18.51
N ASN A 194 4.59 -1.93 19.76
CA ASN A 194 4.19 -2.76 20.89
C ASN A 194 2.79 -2.34 21.36
N VAL A 195 1.89 -3.28 21.57
CA VAL A 195 0.51 -3.00 21.99
C VAL A 195 0.47 -2.41 23.41
N TYR A 196 1.34 -2.87 24.28
CA TYR A 196 1.32 -2.54 25.71
C TYR A 196 2.26 -1.40 26.07
N LYS A 197 3.43 -1.33 25.43
CA LYS A 197 4.48 -0.33 25.71
C LYS A 197 4.54 0.74 24.60
N LYS A 198 4.53 2.01 24.99
CA LYS A 198 4.76 3.13 24.07
C LYS A 198 6.21 3.08 23.55
N ASN A 199 6.40 3.41 22.28
CA ASN A 199 7.74 3.54 21.69
C ASN A 199 7.80 4.63 20.61
N SER A 200 9.00 4.97 20.15
CA SER A 200 9.24 6.01 19.14
C SER A 200 8.59 5.75 17.77
N ASN A 201 8.26 4.50 17.46
CA ASN A 201 7.64 4.10 16.20
C ASN A 201 6.15 4.44 16.13
N ASP A 202 5.49 4.58 17.29
CA ASP A 202 4.03 4.75 17.38
C ASP A 202 3.53 5.87 16.46
N LYS A 203 4.17 7.04 16.50
CA LYS A 203 3.78 8.20 15.67
C LYS A 203 3.82 7.89 14.17
N LYS A 204 4.82 7.14 13.70
CA LYS A 204 4.95 6.76 12.28
C LYS A 204 3.88 5.77 11.88
N VAL A 205 3.56 4.79 12.73
CA VAL A 205 2.51 3.80 12.50
C VAL A 205 1.12 4.47 12.48
N ILE A 206 0.84 5.38 13.43
CA ILE A 206 -0.41 6.15 13.44
C ILE A 206 -0.54 6.96 12.14
N LYS A 207 0.51 7.68 11.73
CA LYS A 207 0.51 8.45 10.47
C LYS A 207 0.26 7.56 9.25
N SER A 208 0.81 6.35 9.21
CA SER A 208 0.54 5.40 8.12
C SER A 208 -0.94 5.04 8.05
N PHE A 209 -1.56 4.69 9.17
CA PHE A 209 -2.99 4.42 9.25
C PHE A 209 -3.83 5.65 8.84
N GLN A 210 -3.47 6.84 9.32
CA GLN A 210 -4.18 8.08 8.99
C GLN A 210 -4.07 8.43 7.49
N ARG A 211 -2.91 8.27 6.84
CA ARG A 211 -2.76 8.49 5.39
C ARG A 211 -3.76 7.67 4.59
N ARG A 212 -4.08 6.47 5.05
CA ARG A 212 -5.04 5.61 4.39
C ARG A 212 -6.48 5.95 4.73
N TYR A 213 -6.81 6.11 6.01
CA TYR A 213 -8.19 6.14 6.50
C TYR A 213 -8.67 7.51 6.98
N SER A 214 -7.77 8.45 7.23
CA SER A 214 -8.07 9.83 7.63
C SER A 214 -7.13 10.83 6.91
N PRO A 215 -7.12 10.84 5.57
CA PRO A 215 -6.08 11.50 4.77
C PRO A 215 -6.00 13.02 4.96
N TYR A 216 -7.08 13.65 5.42
CA TYR A 216 -7.12 15.10 5.69
C TYR A 216 -6.56 15.48 7.08
N ASN A 217 -6.24 14.49 7.94
CA ASN A 217 -5.76 14.72 9.30
C ASN A 217 -4.65 13.73 9.68
N VAL A 218 -3.45 13.89 9.10
CA VAL A 218 -2.28 13.00 9.29
C VAL A 218 -1.38 13.58 10.37
N THR A 219 -1.84 13.58 11.61
CA THR A 219 -1.12 14.20 12.76
C THR A 219 -0.13 13.26 13.46
N GLY A 220 -0.42 11.94 13.42
CA GLY A 220 0.28 10.95 14.24
C GLY A 220 -0.19 10.92 15.70
N LYS A 221 -1.32 11.57 16.01
CA LYS A 221 -2.04 11.48 17.29
C LYS A 221 -3.30 10.62 17.11
N ILE A 222 -3.66 9.86 18.12
CA ILE A 222 -4.90 9.06 18.10
C ILE A 222 -6.05 9.97 18.57
N ASP A 223 -6.72 10.60 17.61
CA ASP A 223 -7.95 11.34 17.89
C ASP A 223 -9.18 10.39 17.90
N LYS A 224 -10.33 10.92 18.35
CA LYS A 224 -11.58 10.18 18.45
C LYS A 224 -11.98 9.51 17.12
N LYS A 225 -11.80 10.20 15.98
CA LYS A 225 -12.12 9.69 14.65
C LYS A 225 -11.19 8.54 14.27
N THR A 226 -9.88 8.72 14.45
CA THR A 226 -8.85 7.69 14.18
C THR A 226 -9.12 6.42 14.98
N LEU A 227 -9.46 6.56 16.27
CA LEU A 227 -9.77 5.43 17.14
C LEU A 227 -11.03 4.69 16.68
N LYS A 228 -12.12 5.42 16.42
CA LYS A 228 -13.38 4.86 15.92
C LYS A 228 -13.17 4.08 14.62
N ILE A 229 -12.48 4.66 13.64
CA ILE A 229 -12.17 3.99 12.36
C ILE A 229 -11.40 2.69 12.60
N SER A 230 -10.37 2.71 13.45
CA SER A 230 -9.59 1.51 13.74
C SER A 230 -10.46 0.40 14.35
N HIS A 231 -11.39 0.76 15.23
CA HIS A 231 -12.30 -0.19 15.85
C HIS A 231 -13.25 -0.80 14.82
N PHE A 232 -13.92 0.03 14.01
CA PHE A 232 -14.79 -0.45 12.94
C PHE A 232 -14.10 -1.48 12.05
N LEU A 233 -12.90 -1.14 11.57
CA LEU A 233 -12.13 -1.99 10.66
C LEU A 233 -11.66 -3.31 11.30
N ALA A 234 -11.46 -3.34 12.62
CA ALA A 234 -10.97 -4.52 13.33
C ALA A 234 -12.06 -5.54 13.69
N ILE A 235 -13.33 -5.15 13.59
CA ILE A 235 -14.49 -6.03 13.92
C ILE A 235 -15.26 -6.48 12.67
N ASN A 236 -15.04 -5.84 11.51
CA ASN A 236 -15.61 -6.16 10.19
C ASN A 236 -14.51 -6.61 9.21
#